data_650e4a99ceaa9ef9cf2a3c9e6451483e
#
_entry.id   650e4a99ceaa9ef9cf2a3c9e6451483e
#
_cell.length_a   1.000
_cell.length_b   1.000
_cell.length_c   1.000
_cell.angle_alpha   90.00
_cell.angle_beta   90.00
_cell.angle_gamma   90.00
#
_symmetry.space_group_name_H-M   'P 1'
#
loop_
_entity.id
_entity.type
_entity.pdbx_description
1 polymer ?
#
loop_
_entity_poly.entity_id
_entity_poly.type
_entity_poly.pdbx_seq_one_letter_code
_entity_poly.pdbx_strand_id
1 'polypeptide(L)'
;GYNNVFFSNPRSMARFGLLILNQGNWNGNQILTDPVFFNNMVNTSQDLNKSYGYLWWLNGKQSYMVPGVQFVFPGSLMPHAPDDMISALGKDGQYVDVVPSQNIVLIRMGNAPGEGEVPLTLNDLIWEHMNGLACGTTAVDDIDSNGASIIVYPNPASDQFTVSMPDQYFDLAVYTAPGQKLVQHAGCVDRHVVRDEWGSGVYMVKVTAADGRK
;
A
#
# COMPACT_ATOMS: atom_id res chain seq x y z
N GLY A 1 -19.04 19.98 -21.56
CA GLY A 1 -19.54 19.09 -20.51
C GLY A 1 -18.43 18.24 -19.93
N TYR A 2 -18.41 18.10 -18.63
CA TYR A 2 -17.48 17.23 -17.91
C TYR A 2 -17.99 15.78 -17.88
N ASN A 3 -18.47 15.30 -19.02
CA ASN A 3 -18.97 13.95 -19.13
C ASN A 3 -17.75 12.98 -19.09
N ASN A 4 -17.82 11.97 -18.25
CA ASN A 4 -16.81 10.91 -18.06
C ASN A 4 -15.65 11.25 -17.12
N VAL A 5 -15.87 12.12 -16.12
CA VAL A 5 -14.89 12.33 -15.05
C VAL A 5 -15.24 11.43 -13.86
N PHE A 6 -14.27 10.65 -13.40
CA PHE A 6 -14.43 9.83 -12.22
C PHE A 6 -13.99 10.62 -10.97
N PHE A 7 -14.95 10.92 -10.09
CA PHE A 7 -14.68 11.59 -8.82
C PHE A 7 -14.63 10.58 -7.69
N SER A 8 -13.58 10.64 -6.89
CA SER A 8 -13.40 9.73 -5.77
C SER A 8 -12.52 10.34 -4.68
N ASN A 9 -12.33 9.64 -3.59
CA ASN A 9 -11.38 9.97 -2.54
C ASN A 9 -10.17 9.02 -2.58
N PRO A 10 -9.03 9.37 -1.94
CA PRO A 10 -7.81 8.56 -2.02
C PRO A 10 -8.01 7.12 -1.56
N ARG A 11 -8.80 6.89 -0.51
CA ARG A 11 -9.08 5.55 0.01
C ARG A 11 -9.85 4.68 -0.98
N SER A 12 -10.82 5.24 -1.68
CA SER A 12 -11.57 4.51 -2.70
C SER A 12 -10.72 4.22 -3.92
N MET A 13 -9.85 5.17 -4.31
CA MET A 13 -8.87 4.94 -5.38
C MET A 13 -7.86 3.85 -5.01
N ALA A 14 -7.41 3.81 -3.75
CA ALA A 14 -6.55 2.73 -3.27
C ALA A 14 -7.23 1.36 -3.34
N ARG A 15 -8.52 1.27 -3.00
CA ARG A 15 -9.30 0.03 -3.16
C ARG A 15 -9.43 -0.39 -4.62
N PHE A 16 -9.60 0.58 -5.52
CA PHE A 16 -9.60 0.31 -6.95
C PHE A 16 -8.23 -0.21 -7.41
N GLY A 17 -7.14 0.43 -7.04
CA GLY A 17 -5.79 -0.06 -7.31
C GLY A 17 -5.55 -1.47 -6.74
N LEU A 18 -6.04 -1.74 -5.53
CA LEU A 18 -5.96 -3.07 -4.91
C LEU A 18 -6.76 -4.14 -5.69
N LEU A 19 -7.93 -3.78 -6.23
CA LEU A 19 -8.69 -4.66 -7.12
C LEU A 19 -7.87 -5.03 -8.37
N ILE A 20 -7.18 -4.06 -8.97
CA ILE A 20 -6.33 -4.29 -10.13
C ILE A 20 -5.10 -5.14 -9.76
N LEU A 21 -4.45 -4.85 -8.64
CA LEU A 21 -3.33 -5.63 -8.11
C LEU A 21 -3.71 -7.10 -7.93
N ASN A 22 -4.92 -7.36 -7.45
CA ASN A 22 -5.47 -8.71 -7.27
C ASN A 22 -6.17 -9.25 -8.53
N GLN A 23 -5.83 -8.76 -9.71
CA GLN A 23 -6.35 -9.24 -10.99
C GLN A 23 -7.89 -9.28 -11.07
N GLY A 24 -8.53 -8.26 -10.49
CA GLY A 24 -9.98 -8.14 -10.49
C GLY A 24 -10.70 -8.97 -9.42
N ASN A 25 -9.97 -9.60 -8.51
CA ASN A 25 -10.54 -10.33 -7.38
C ASN A 25 -10.67 -9.41 -6.15
N TRP A 26 -11.81 -9.45 -5.50
CA TRP A 26 -12.07 -8.74 -4.26
C TRP A 26 -12.61 -9.70 -3.20
N ASN A 27 -11.81 -9.94 -2.17
CA ASN A 27 -12.17 -10.80 -1.05
C ASN A 27 -12.74 -12.18 -1.48
N GLY A 28 -12.05 -12.83 -2.43
CA GLY A 28 -12.45 -14.13 -2.96
C GLY A 28 -13.52 -14.10 -4.07
N ASN A 29 -14.09 -12.92 -4.38
CA ASN A 29 -15.05 -12.75 -5.46
C ASN A 29 -14.38 -12.15 -6.69
N GLN A 30 -14.50 -12.80 -7.82
CA GLN A 30 -14.02 -12.25 -9.10
C GLN A 30 -14.98 -11.18 -9.60
N ILE A 31 -14.59 -9.91 -9.45
CA ILE A 31 -15.37 -8.75 -9.88
C ILE A 31 -15.16 -8.48 -11.37
N LEU A 32 -13.90 -8.51 -11.85
CA LEU A 32 -13.58 -8.42 -13.27
C LEU A 32 -13.53 -9.84 -13.84
N THR A 33 -14.63 -10.29 -14.39
CA THR A 33 -14.85 -11.70 -14.77
C THR A 33 -14.29 -12.07 -16.14
N ASP A 34 -13.92 -11.08 -16.97
CA ASP A 34 -13.34 -11.32 -18.30
C ASP A 34 -11.80 -11.25 -18.23
N PRO A 35 -11.10 -12.41 -18.24
CA PRO A 35 -9.65 -12.43 -18.14
C PRO A 35 -8.96 -11.90 -19.41
N VAL A 36 -9.60 -11.99 -20.58
CA VAL A 36 -9.07 -11.48 -21.84
C VAL A 36 -9.09 -9.96 -21.82
N PHE A 37 -10.21 -9.38 -21.39
CA PHE A 37 -10.32 -7.94 -21.22
C PHE A 37 -9.30 -7.42 -20.19
N PHE A 38 -9.19 -8.08 -19.03
CA PHE A 38 -8.22 -7.71 -18.02
C PHE A 38 -6.79 -7.74 -18.54
N ASN A 39 -6.42 -8.83 -19.24
CA ASN A 39 -5.08 -8.94 -19.82
C ASN A 39 -4.80 -7.82 -20.82
N ASN A 40 -5.72 -7.51 -21.71
CA ASN A 40 -5.56 -6.43 -22.70
C ASN A 40 -5.56 -5.04 -22.05
N MET A 41 -6.21 -4.88 -20.93
CA MET A 41 -6.24 -3.65 -20.14
C MET A 41 -4.86 -3.31 -19.57
N VAL A 42 -4.17 -4.31 -19.02
CA VAL A 42 -2.88 -4.15 -18.33
C VAL A 42 -1.66 -4.56 -19.15
N ASN A 43 -1.82 -4.78 -20.43
CA ASN A 43 -0.74 -5.05 -21.38
C ASN A 43 -0.90 -4.20 -22.64
N THR A 44 0.15 -4.17 -23.47
CA THR A 44 0.11 -3.44 -24.73
C THR A 44 -1.06 -3.94 -25.60
N SER A 45 -2.00 -3.06 -25.90
CA SER A 45 -3.25 -3.39 -26.59
C SER A 45 -3.24 -3.05 -28.08
N GLN A 46 -2.21 -2.36 -28.55
CA GLN A 46 -2.11 -1.86 -29.93
C GLN A 46 -0.65 -1.48 -30.27
N ASP A 47 -0.37 -1.28 -31.56
CA ASP A 47 0.99 -1.06 -32.04
C ASP A 47 1.44 0.41 -32.05
N LEU A 48 0.52 1.34 -31.92
CA LEU A 48 0.80 2.78 -31.99
C LEU A 48 1.64 3.26 -30.78
N ASN A 49 1.24 2.84 -29.58
CA ASN A 49 1.95 3.17 -28.33
C ASN A 49 2.12 1.90 -27.49
N LYS A 50 3.35 1.39 -27.41
CA LYS A 50 3.65 0.16 -26.67
C LYS A 50 3.41 0.29 -25.17
N SER A 51 3.51 1.50 -24.64
CA SER A 51 3.29 1.82 -23.23
C SER A 51 1.83 2.16 -22.89
N TYR A 52 0.84 1.59 -23.64
CA TYR A 52 -0.56 1.86 -23.39
C TYR A 52 -1.45 0.64 -23.61
N GLY A 53 -2.23 0.31 -22.59
CA GLY A 53 -3.29 -0.70 -22.60
C GLY A 53 -4.66 -0.07 -22.77
N TYR A 54 -5.69 -0.61 -22.13
CA TYR A 54 -7.02 0.00 -22.12
C TYR A 54 -7.13 1.01 -20.96
N LEU A 55 -6.81 2.27 -21.25
CA LEU A 55 -6.78 3.40 -20.30
C LEU A 55 -5.71 3.26 -19.19
N TRP A 56 -4.79 2.31 -19.32
CA TRP A 56 -3.66 2.14 -18.43
C TRP A 56 -2.35 2.42 -19.16
N TRP A 57 -1.49 3.20 -18.53
CA TRP A 57 -0.11 3.39 -18.93
C TRP A 57 0.73 2.23 -18.43
N LEU A 58 1.66 1.80 -19.25
CA LEU A 58 2.48 0.60 -19.01
C LEU A 58 3.95 0.99 -18.96
N ASN A 59 4.62 0.67 -17.87
CA ASN A 59 6.06 0.88 -17.76
C ASN A 59 6.85 -0.32 -18.35
N GLY A 60 8.19 -0.21 -18.39
CA GLY A 60 9.08 -1.27 -18.84
C GLY A 60 8.95 -1.67 -20.31
N LYS A 61 8.32 -0.85 -21.15
CA LYS A 61 8.21 -1.12 -22.60
C LYS A 61 9.39 -0.50 -23.33
N GLN A 62 9.65 -0.99 -24.55
CA GLN A 62 10.77 -0.53 -25.37
C GLN A 62 10.59 0.89 -25.93
N SER A 63 9.36 1.39 -25.94
CA SER A 63 9.04 2.73 -26.42
C SER A 63 7.70 3.20 -25.88
N TYR A 64 7.51 4.51 -25.87
CA TYR A 64 6.29 5.16 -25.43
C TYR A 64 5.98 6.41 -26.27
N MET A 65 4.73 6.85 -26.21
CA MET A 65 4.28 8.16 -26.66
C MET A 65 3.65 8.89 -25.48
N VAL A 66 3.68 10.21 -25.50
CA VAL A 66 3.06 11.04 -24.48
C VAL A 66 1.87 11.81 -25.04
N PRO A 67 0.89 12.22 -24.20
CA PRO A 67 -0.25 13.01 -24.65
C PRO A 67 0.16 14.27 -25.40
N GLY A 68 -0.54 14.56 -26.51
CA GLY A 68 -0.30 15.75 -27.34
C GLY A 68 0.91 15.70 -28.27
N VAL A 69 1.69 14.63 -28.24
CA VAL A 69 2.92 14.50 -29.07
C VAL A 69 2.86 13.20 -29.89
N GLN A 70 2.93 13.33 -31.21
CA GLN A 70 3.02 12.18 -32.13
C GLN A 70 4.47 11.77 -32.41
N PHE A 71 5.24 11.60 -31.36
CA PHE A 71 6.62 11.14 -31.43
C PHE A 71 6.81 9.90 -30.54
N VAL A 72 7.51 8.90 -31.05
CA VAL A 72 7.82 7.68 -30.31
C VAL A 72 9.17 7.85 -29.64
N PHE A 73 9.16 7.87 -28.33
CA PHE A 73 10.36 7.94 -27.50
C PHE A 73 10.85 6.52 -27.21
N PRO A 74 12.16 6.27 -27.30
CA PRO A 74 12.74 4.97 -26.92
C PRO A 74 12.82 4.82 -25.40
N GLY A 75 12.71 3.58 -24.92
CA GLY A 75 12.87 3.23 -23.50
C GLY A 75 11.59 3.22 -22.69
N SER A 76 11.75 3.12 -21.39
CA SER A 76 10.66 3.06 -20.43
C SER A 76 9.98 4.42 -20.23
N LEU A 77 8.68 4.42 -20.01
CA LEU A 77 7.89 5.65 -19.80
C LEU A 77 8.31 6.40 -18.53
N MET A 78 8.63 5.66 -17.47
CA MET A 78 9.11 6.16 -16.18
C MET A 78 10.33 5.35 -15.76
N PRO A 79 11.56 5.83 -16.05
CA PRO A 79 12.79 5.09 -15.81
C PRO A 79 13.07 4.72 -14.36
N HIS A 80 12.57 5.48 -13.39
CA HIS A 80 12.76 5.22 -11.97
C HIS A 80 11.69 4.30 -11.38
N ALA A 81 10.59 4.06 -12.11
CA ALA A 81 9.53 3.16 -11.65
C ALA A 81 9.83 1.69 -12.04
N PRO A 82 9.31 0.70 -11.29
CA PRO A 82 9.42 -0.71 -11.65
C PRO A 82 8.88 -1.00 -13.04
N ASP A 83 9.52 -1.93 -13.76
CA ASP A 83 9.17 -2.26 -15.15
C ASP A 83 7.75 -2.83 -15.30
N ASP A 84 7.24 -3.51 -14.29
CA ASP A 84 5.90 -4.09 -14.29
C ASP A 84 4.81 -3.14 -13.76
N MET A 85 5.17 -1.87 -13.51
CA MET A 85 4.19 -0.88 -13.08
C MET A 85 3.16 -0.60 -14.17
N ILE A 86 1.91 -0.59 -13.77
CA ILE A 86 0.78 -0.12 -14.56
C ILE A 86 0.12 1.05 -13.85
N SER A 87 -0.24 2.09 -14.61
CA SER A 87 -0.66 3.37 -14.04
C SER A 87 -1.91 3.92 -14.71
N ALA A 88 -2.90 4.31 -13.92
CA ALA A 88 -3.94 5.20 -14.38
C ALA A 88 -3.51 6.64 -14.05
N LEU A 89 -3.10 7.36 -15.09
CA LEU A 89 -2.57 8.72 -14.96
C LEU A 89 -3.60 9.72 -15.44
N GLY A 90 -4.06 10.54 -14.51
CA GLY A 90 -5.06 11.56 -14.76
C GLY A 90 -4.48 12.96 -14.85
N LYS A 91 -5.33 13.88 -15.31
CA LYS A 91 -5.02 15.30 -15.41
C LYS A 91 -4.58 15.85 -14.05
N ASP A 92 -3.68 16.83 -14.07
CA ASP A 92 -3.16 17.56 -12.91
C ASP A 92 -2.45 16.66 -11.88
N GLY A 93 -2.03 15.44 -12.26
CA GLY A 93 -1.23 14.57 -11.41
C GLY A 93 -2.04 13.67 -10.46
N GLN A 94 -3.22 13.24 -10.89
CA GLN A 94 -3.98 12.19 -10.22
C GLN A 94 -3.41 10.83 -10.65
N TYR A 95 -2.85 10.05 -9.73
CA TYR A 95 -2.21 8.77 -10.07
C TYR A 95 -2.81 7.61 -9.27
N VAL A 96 -2.94 6.49 -9.97
CA VAL A 96 -3.12 5.16 -9.39
C VAL A 96 -2.04 4.28 -10.01
N ASP A 97 -0.96 4.06 -9.28
CA ASP A 97 0.09 3.16 -9.72
C ASP A 97 -0.07 1.82 -9.02
N VAL A 98 0.08 0.76 -9.79
CA VAL A 98 0.01 -0.62 -9.31
C VAL A 98 1.29 -1.33 -9.74
N VAL A 99 2.02 -1.88 -8.78
CA VAL A 99 3.27 -2.62 -8.99
C VAL A 99 3.11 -4.04 -8.49
N PRO A 100 2.79 -4.98 -9.37
CA PRO A 100 2.56 -6.38 -8.98
C PRO A 100 3.77 -7.04 -8.31
N SER A 101 4.99 -6.83 -8.83
CA SER A 101 6.21 -7.44 -8.31
C SER A 101 6.54 -7.03 -6.86
N GLN A 102 6.10 -5.84 -6.45
CA GLN A 102 6.35 -5.30 -5.11
C GLN A 102 5.11 -5.32 -4.21
N ASN A 103 3.95 -5.76 -4.73
CA ASN A 103 2.67 -5.72 -4.03
C ASN A 103 2.30 -4.31 -3.52
N ILE A 104 2.58 -3.30 -4.34
CA ILE A 104 2.37 -1.89 -4.01
C ILE A 104 1.22 -1.30 -4.84
N VAL A 105 0.39 -0.50 -4.17
CA VAL A 105 -0.52 0.45 -4.79
C VAL A 105 -0.20 1.84 -4.26
N LEU A 106 0.17 2.75 -5.15
CA LEU A 106 0.43 4.15 -4.83
C LEU A 106 -0.68 5.02 -5.38
N ILE A 107 -1.22 5.88 -4.53
CA ILE A 107 -2.26 6.84 -4.90
C ILE A 107 -1.73 8.26 -4.66
N ARG A 108 -1.85 9.09 -5.68
CA ARG A 108 -1.67 10.53 -5.54
C ARG A 108 -2.92 11.25 -6.01
N MET A 109 -3.35 12.21 -5.22
CA MET A 109 -4.43 13.13 -5.56
C MET A 109 -4.03 14.56 -5.19
N GLY A 110 -4.46 15.50 -6.01
CA GLY A 110 -4.13 16.92 -5.82
C GLY A 110 -3.43 17.50 -7.05
N ASN A 111 -3.22 18.81 -7.05
CA ASN A 111 -2.61 19.50 -8.18
C ASN A 111 -1.11 19.17 -8.28
N ALA A 112 -0.64 19.01 -9.50
CA ALA A 112 0.78 18.90 -9.79
C ALA A 112 1.42 20.30 -9.86
N PRO A 113 2.66 20.45 -9.44
CA PRO A 113 3.43 21.64 -9.75
C PRO A 113 3.80 21.63 -11.24
N GLY A 114 3.64 22.74 -11.91
CA GLY A 114 4.04 22.89 -13.31
C GLY A 114 2.90 22.73 -14.32
N GLU A 115 3.27 22.87 -15.59
CA GLU A 115 2.37 22.81 -16.72
C GLU A 115 2.36 21.42 -17.33
N GLY A 116 1.21 20.98 -17.80
CA GLY A 116 1.01 19.70 -18.47
C GLY A 116 -0.27 18.99 -18.04
N GLU A 117 -0.97 18.42 -19.02
CA GLU A 117 -2.23 17.74 -18.72
C GLU A 117 -2.03 16.44 -17.92
N VAL A 118 -0.93 15.72 -18.19
CA VAL A 118 -0.56 14.49 -17.48
C VAL A 118 0.92 14.60 -17.10
N PRO A 119 1.25 14.97 -15.85
CA PRO A 119 2.62 15.21 -15.44
C PRO A 119 3.38 13.91 -15.14
N LEU A 120 3.87 13.26 -16.20
CA LEU A 120 4.65 12.01 -16.12
C LEU A 120 5.94 12.16 -15.33
N THR A 121 6.64 13.29 -15.51
CA THR A 121 7.89 13.58 -14.79
C THR A 121 7.69 13.62 -13.27
N LEU A 122 6.56 14.15 -12.79
CA LEU A 122 6.27 14.14 -11.37
C LEU A 122 6.10 12.72 -10.83
N ASN A 123 5.45 11.84 -11.59
CA ASN A 123 5.29 10.46 -11.18
C ASN A 123 6.63 9.71 -11.14
N ASP A 124 7.47 9.92 -12.14
CA ASP A 124 8.81 9.34 -12.19
C ASP A 124 9.69 9.81 -11.01
N LEU A 125 9.63 11.10 -10.64
CA LEU A 125 10.30 11.64 -9.46
C LEU A 125 9.78 11.04 -8.14
N ILE A 126 8.48 10.79 -8.04
CA ILE A 126 7.92 10.09 -6.88
C ILE A 126 8.55 8.71 -6.75
N TRP A 127 8.67 7.96 -7.85
CA TRP A 127 9.30 6.64 -7.84
C TRP A 127 10.80 6.68 -7.59
N GLU A 128 11.52 7.70 -8.06
CA GLU A 128 12.91 7.92 -7.68
C GLU A 128 13.07 8.01 -6.15
N HIS A 129 12.22 8.76 -5.50
CA HIS A 129 12.23 8.88 -4.03
C HIS A 129 11.72 7.62 -3.33
N MET A 130 10.71 6.94 -3.89
CA MET A 130 10.21 5.67 -3.36
C MET A 130 11.30 4.60 -3.32
N ASN A 131 12.14 4.53 -4.35
CA ASN A 131 13.28 3.60 -4.39
C ASN A 131 14.34 3.90 -3.31
N GLY A 132 14.43 5.16 -2.87
CA GLY A 132 15.29 5.57 -1.76
C GLY A 132 14.69 5.27 -0.37
N LEU A 133 13.39 4.95 -0.31
CA LEU A 133 12.80 4.43 0.91
C LEU A 133 13.30 3.00 1.10
N ALA A 134 14.47 2.88 1.72
CA ALA A 134 14.82 1.61 2.32
C ALA A 134 13.70 1.32 3.35
N CYS A 135 12.73 0.49 2.97
CA CYS A 135 12.17 -0.42 3.93
C CYS A 135 13.38 -1.25 4.39
N GLY A 136 14.17 -0.71 5.29
CA GLY A 136 15.02 -1.55 6.11
C GLY A 136 14.05 -2.64 6.51
N THR A 137 14.41 -3.89 6.24
CA THR A 137 13.73 -4.96 6.90
C THR A 137 13.68 -4.55 8.37
N THR A 138 12.55 -3.96 8.79
CA THR A 138 12.02 -4.26 10.06
C THR A 138 11.60 -5.73 9.95
N ALA A 139 12.54 -6.59 9.60
CA ALA A 139 12.61 -7.83 10.27
C ALA A 139 12.60 -7.37 11.74
N VAL A 140 11.46 -7.36 12.39
CA VAL A 140 11.44 -7.93 13.71
C VAL A 140 12.24 -9.19 13.48
N ASP A 141 13.55 -9.16 13.81
CA ASP A 141 14.32 -10.37 13.96
C ASP A 141 13.34 -11.28 14.65
N ASP A 142 12.94 -12.37 13.96
CA ASP A 142 12.10 -13.36 14.59
C ASP A 142 12.75 -13.52 15.94
N ILE A 143 12.12 -12.93 16.97
CA ILE A 143 12.67 -13.01 18.31
C ILE A 143 12.78 -14.50 18.44
N ASP A 144 14.03 -14.97 18.33
CA ASP A 144 14.36 -16.38 18.46
C ASP A 144 13.40 -16.89 19.51
N SER A 145 12.38 -17.60 19.05
CA SER A 145 11.27 -18.03 19.87
C SER A 145 11.80 -19.15 20.77
N ASN A 146 12.79 -18.81 21.59
CA ASN A 146 13.10 -19.52 22.80
C ASN A 146 11.89 -19.33 23.73
N GLY A 147 10.76 -19.87 23.29
CA GLY A 147 9.68 -20.32 24.13
C GLY A 147 8.64 -19.29 24.57
N ALA A 148 8.74 -18.00 24.31
CA ALA A 148 7.72 -17.06 24.75
C ALA A 148 6.82 -16.61 23.57
N SER A 149 5.71 -17.27 23.40
CA SER A 149 4.67 -16.86 22.44
C SER A 149 3.83 -15.72 23.03
N ILE A 150 3.93 -14.52 22.45
CA ILE A 150 3.04 -13.41 22.80
C ILE A 150 1.80 -13.52 21.93
N ILE A 151 0.62 -13.60 22.55
CA ILE A 151 -0.66 -13.68 21.87
C ILE A 151 -1.54 -12.52 22.31
N VAL A 152 -2.13 -11.81 21.35
CA VAL A 152 -3.08 -10.74 21.62
C VAL A 152 -4.43 -11.11 21.01
N TYR A 153 -5.45 -11.25 21.86
CA TYR A 153 -6.79 -11.69 21.43
C TYR A 153 -7.92 -11.08 22.28
N PRO A 154 -9.12 -10.91 21.70
CA PRO A 154 -9.40 -10.95 20.27
C PRO A 154 -8.72 -9.82 19.52
N ASN A 155 -8.42 -10.03 18.25
CA ASN A 155 -7.95 -8.99 17.35
C ASN A 155 -8.64 -9.19 15.99
N PRO A 156 -9.57 -8.29 15.57
CA PRO A 156 -10.00 -7.05 16.26
C PRO A 156 -10.71 -7.28 17.61
N ALA A 157 -10.56 -6.29 18.50
CA ALA A 157 -11.26 -6.23 19.79
C ALA A 157 -12.39 -5.19 19.77
N SER A 158 -13.48 -5.41 20.53
CA SER A 158 -14.55 -4.40 20.71
C SER A 158 -14.36 -3.53 21.96
N ASP A 159 -14.16 -4.12 23.11
CA ASP A 159 -14.15 -3.43 24.43
C ASP A 159 -13.00 -3.88 25.32
N GLN A 160 -12.39 -5.00 25.01
CA GLN A 160 -11.22 -5.50 25.72
C GLN A 160 -10.40 -6.43 24.84
N PHE A 161 -9.14 -6.54 25.16
CA PHE A 161 -8.26 -7.57 24.62
C PHE A 161 -7.37 -8.14 25.70
N THR A 162 -6.89 -9.34 25.48
CA THR A 162 -5.97 -10.02 26.39
C THR A 162 -4.61 -10.12 25.73
N VAL A 163 -3.57 -9.78 26.47
CA VAL A 163 -2.19 -10.09 26.14
C VAL A 163 -1.81 -11.31 26.95
N SER A 164 -1.37 -12.37 26.30
CA SER A 164 -0.93 -13.62 26.93
C SER A 164 0.52 -13.90 26.59
N MET A 165 1.28 -14.21 27.63
CA MET A 165 2.69 -14.63 27.58
C MET A 165 2.88 -15.70 28.66
N PRO A 166 2.56 -16.97 28.33
CA PRO A 166 2.54 -18.05 29.32
C PRO A 166 3.88 -18.23 30.04
N ASP A 167 3.82 -18.51 31.35
CA ASP A 167 4.98 -18.77 32.22
C ASP A 167 5.97 -17.59 32.30
N GLN A 168 5.55 -16.36 31.99
CA GLN A 168 6.42 -15.19 31.98
C GLN A 168 5.84 -14.02 32.78
N TYR A 169 6.75 -13.24 33.39
CA TYR A 169 6.46 -11.91 33.87
C TYR A 169 6.74 -10.88 32.77
N PHE A 170 5.82 -9.94 32.59
CA PHE A 170 5.99 -8.92 31.57
C PHE A 170 5.35 -7.57 31.95
N ASP A 171 5.87 -6.51 31.37
CA ASP A 171 5.25 -5.21 31.36
C ASP A 171 4.59 -4.98 30.00
N LEU A 172 3.44 -4.34 29.97
CA LEU A 172 2.81 -3.94 28.72
C LEU A 172 2.50 -2.44 28.70
N ALA A 173 2.55 -1.86 27.52
CA ALA A 173 2.13 -0.51 27.26
C ALA A 173 1.38 -0.45 25.92
N VAL A 174 0.32 0.36 25.86
CA VAL A 174 -0.47 0.56 24.65
C VAL A 174 -0.30 1.99 24.15
N TYR A 175 -0.17 2.13 22.85
CA TYR A 175 0.06 3.40 22.18
C TYR A 175 -0.94 3.58 21.02
N THR A 176 -1.29 4.83 20.75
CA THR A 176 -1.94 5.18 19.49
C THR A 176 -1.00 5.01 18.31
N ALA A 177 -1.52 4.96 17.08
CA ALA A 177 -0.71 4.91 15.87
C ALA A 177 0.31 6.07 15.75
N PRO A 178 0.02 7.32 16.19
CA PRO A 178 1.01 8.40 16.27
C PRO A 178 2.05 8.26 17.39
N GLY A 179 1.99 7.22 18.23
CA GLY A 179 2.97 6.96 19.28
C GLY A 179 2.65 7.55 20.66
N GLN A 180 1.46 8.11 20.88
CA GLN A 180 1.03 8.56 22.19
C GLN A 180 0.74 7.35 23.10
N LYS A 181 1.39 7.28 24.25
CA LYS A 181 1.11 6.23 25.24
C LYS A 181 -0.23 6.47 25.92
N LEU A 182 -1.09 5.46 25.89
CA LEU A 182 -2.43 5.49 26.50
C LEU A 182 -2.42 4.87 27.89
N VAL A 183 -1.87 3.67 28.03
CA VAL A 183 -1.86 2.94 29.29
C VAL A 183 -0.57 2.13 29.42
N GLN A 184 -0.19 1.86 30.67
CA GLN A 184 0.93 0.99 31.00
C GLN A 184 0.56 0.13 32.22
N HIS A 185 0.84 -1.18 32.14
CA HIS A 185 0.71 -2.13 33.22
C HIS A 185 2.05 -2.82 33.44
N ALA A 186 2.51 -2.86 34.68
CA ALA A 186 3.76 -3.49 35.06
C ALA A 186 3.51 -4.75 35.88
N GLY A 187 4.43 -5.71 35.79
CA GLY A 187 4.37 -6.94 36.57
C GLY A 187 3.20 -7.85 36.25
N CYS A 188 2.75 -7.88 35.00
CA CYS A 188 1.76 -8.80 34.52
C CYS A 188 2.32 -10.23 34.53
N VAL A 189 1.49 -11.24 34.78
CA VAL A 189 1.88 -12.65 34.85
C VAL A 189 0.97 -13.46 33.94
N ASP A 190 1.55 -14.30 33.11
CA ASP A 190 0.89 -15.22 32.18
C ASP A 190 -0.07 -14.55 31.19
N ARG A 191 -0.99 -13.72 31.69
CA ARG A 191 -1.95 -12.98 30.88
C ARG A 191 -2.43 -11.72 31.59
N HIS A 192 -2.74 -10.70 30.80
CA HIS A 192 -3.34 -9.47 31.30
C HIS A 192 -4.47 -9.02 30.38
N VAL A 193 -5.60 -8.63 30.98
CA VAL A 193 -6.78 -8.12 30.24
C VAL A 193 -6.73 -6.59 30.28
N VAL A 194 -6.66 -6.00 29.10
CA VAL A 194 -6.75 -4.54 28.93
C VAL A 194 -8.20 -4.20 28.60
N ARG A 195 -8.78 -3.35 29.41
CA ARG A 195 -10.13 -2.81 29.20
C ARG A 195 -10.03 -1.31 29.17
N ASP A 196 -10.53 -0.72 28.11
CA ASP A 196 -10.57 0.75 28.01
C ASP A 196 -11.58 1.18 26.95
N GLU A 197 -12.13 2.37 27.10
CA GLU A 197 -13.11 2.97 26.18
C GLU A 197 -12.39 3.81 25.10
N TRP A 198 -11.42 3.21 24.42
CA TRP A 198 -10.74 3.88 23.31
C TRP A 198 -11.62 3.84 22.07
N GLY A 199 -11.57 4.91 21.28
CA GLY A 199 -12.29 4.98 20.00
C GLY A 199 -11.82 3.91 19.02
N SER A 200 -12.61 3.65 17.99
CA SER A 200 -12.22 2.74 16.91
C SER A 200 -10.91 3.20 16.25
N GLY A 201 -9.92 2.32 16.15
CA GLY A 201 -8.62 2.66 15.61
C GLY A 201 -7.62 1.51 15.63
N VAL A 202 -6.39 1.82 15.23
CA VAL A 202 -5.24 0.91 15.31
C VAL A 202 -4.39 1.34 16.50
N TYR A 203 -4.05 0.38 17.34
CA TYR A 203 -3.25 0.56 18.54
C TYR A 203 -2.03 -0.35 18.50
N MET A 204 -0.92 0.12 19.04
CA MET A 204 0.31 -0.66 19.18
C MET A 204 0.42 -1.16 20.61
N VAL A 205 0.63 -2.45 20.79
CA VAL A 205 0.89 -3.07 22.09
C VAL A 205 2.37 -3.41 22.19
N LYS A 206 3.07 -2.81 23.14
CA LYS A 206 4.45 -3.12 23.45
C LYS A 206 4.50 -4.02 24.69
N VAL A 207 5.09 -5.18 24.57
CA VAL A 207 5.33 -6.11 25.68
C VAL A 207 6.83 -6.15 25.95
N THR A 208 7.22 -6.12 27.20
CA THR A 208 8.61 -6.21 27.64
C THR A 208 8.70 -7.31 28.70
N ALA A 209 9.41 -8.39 28.40
CA ALA A 209 9.65 -9.47 29.36
C ALA A 209 10.54 -9.01 30.52
N ALA A 210 10.40 -9.65 31.70
CA ALA A 210 11.15 -9.26 32.91
C ALA A 210 12.67 -9.41 32.75
N ASP A 211 13.14 -10.20 31.78
CA ASP A 211 14.56 -10.34 31.42
C ASP A 211 15.06 -9.24 30.46
N GLY A 212 14.25 -8.23 30.18
CA GLY A 212 14.61 -7.10 29.31
C GLY A 212 14.47 -7.36 27.83
N ARG A 213 14.01 -8.53 27.39
CA ARG A 213 13.63 -8.81 26.00
C ARG A 213 12.38 -8.01 25.64
N LYS A 214 12.38 -7.44 24.45
CA LYS A 214 11.30 -6.54 23.94
C LYS A 214 10.59 -7.19 22.78
#